data_ffe5bb1440349413be55004e2d22a1eb
#
_entry.id   ffe5bb1440349413be55004e2d22a1eb
#
_cell.length_a   1.000
_cell.length_b   1.000
_cell.length_c   1.000
_cell.angle_alpha   90.00
_cell.angle_beta   90.00
_cell.angle_gamma   90.00
#
_symmetry.space_group_name_H-M   'P 1'
#
loop_
_entity.id
_entity.type
_entity.pdbx_description
1 polymer ?
#
loop_
_entity_poly.entity_id
_entity_poly.type
_entity_poly.pdbx_seq_one_letter_code
_entity_poly.pdbx_strand_id
1 'polypeptide(L)'
;PTPIDTLFPYTTLFRSVKGKKTVCLVSGGNIDVTILSRVISRGMAKSGRTYAVTLDLIDKPGQLLGVSKIVAEQGGNVISVHHERNSESADVTGCALRVVMETRNEEHIASIRQKLLDAGYVIMK
;
A
#
# COMPACT_ATOMS: atom_id res chain seq x y z
N PRO A 1 -29.98 25.63 -26.23
CA PRO A 1 -29.34 25.18 -24.98
C PRO A 1 -28.51 23.95 -25.30
N THR A 2 -27.21 24.17 -25.34
CA THR A 2 -26.25 23.07 -25.48
C THR A 2 -26.39 22.14 -24.29
N PRO A 3 -26.43 20.83 -24.49
CA PRO A 3 -26.40 19.90 -23.38
C PRO A 3 -25.10 20.16 -22.60
N ILE A 4 -25.24 20.35 -21.32
CA ILE A 4 -24.10 20.41 -20.43
C ILE A 4 -23.51 19.00 -20.46
N ASP A 5 -22.41 18.84 -21.17
CA ASP A 5 -21.57 17.64 -21.08
C ASP A 5 -20.94 17.59 -19.69
N THR A 6 -21.73 17.11 -18.75
CA THR A 6 -21.43 17.09 -17.31
C THR A 6 -20.57 15.92 -16.88
N LEU A 7 -19.92 15.25 -17.80
CA LEU A 7 -19.04 14.12 -17.49
C LEU A 7 -17.61 14.38 -17.99
N PHE A 8 -17.08 15.54 -17.66
CA PHE A 8 -15.65 15.75 -17.84
C PHE A 8 -14.90 15.04 -16.70
N PRO A 9 -13.94 14.18 -17.03
CA PRO A 9 -12.99 13.73 -16.02
C PRO A 9 -12.32 14.94 -15.39
N TYR A 10 -12.28 15.00 -14.08
CA TYR A 10 -11.68 16.11 -13.29
C TYR A 10 -10.30 16.55 -13.81
N THR A 11 -9.54 15.63 -14.39
CA THR A 11 -8.24 15.90 -15.01
C THR A 11 -8.30 16.86 -16.19
N THR A 12 -9.37 16.88 -16.97
CA THR A 12 -9.54 17.81 -18.11
C THR A 12 -9.92 19.19 -17.63
N LEU A 13 -10.71 19.32 -16.58
CA LEU A 13 -11.10 20.60 -15.99
C LEU A 13 -9.87 21.37 -15.47
N PHE A 14 -8.97 20.70 -14.76
CA PHE A 14 -7.76 21.32 -14.23
C PHE A 14 -6.77 21.76 -15.30
N ARG A 15 -6.71 21.06 -16.43
CA ARG A 15 -5.85 21.47 -17.56
C ARG A 15 -6.31 22.75 -18.24
N SER A 16 -7.62 23.00 -18.33
CA SER A 16 -8.19 24.17 -19.00
C SER A 16 -8.09 25.47 -18.19
N VAL A 17 -7.79 25.40 -16.90
CA VAL A 17 -7.72 26.56 -15.99
C VAL A 17 -6.29 27.00 -15.65
N LYS A 18 -5.28 26.39 -16.29
CA LYS A 18 -3.87 26.77 -16.08
C LYS A 18 -3.64 28.26 -16.38
N GLY A 19 -3.12 29.00 -15.41
CA GLY A 19 -2.85 30.43 -15.54
C GLY A 19 -4.06 31.34 -15.36
N LYS A 20 -5.25 30.82 -15.04
CA LYS A 20 -6.47 31.59 -14.77
C LYS A 20 -6.75 31.70 -13.27
N LYS A 21 -7.32 32.80 -12.82
CA LYS A 21 -7.92 32.89 -11.48
C LYS A 21 -9.23 32.13 -11.49
N THR A 22 -9.28 31.01 -10.78
CA THR A 22 -10.43 30.10 -10.80
C THR A 22 -10.99 29.93 -9.41
N VAL A 23 -12.30 30.04 -9.29
CA VAL A 23 -13.03 29.70 -8.06
C VAL A 23 -13.75 28.39 -8.32
N CYS A 24 -13.46 27.39 -7.49
CA CYS A 24 -14.14 26.12 -7.51
C CYS A 24 -15.20 26.07 -6.40
N LEU A 25 -16.47 25.96 -6.79
CA LEU A 25 -17.53 25.69 -5.83
C LEU A 25 -17.59 24.17 -5.59
N VAL A 26 -17.20 23.74 -4.40
CA VAL A 26 -17.38 22.36 -3.97
C VAL A 26 -18.74 22.24 -3.32
N SER A 27 -19.69 21.61 -4.01
CA SER A 27 -21.04 21.37 -3.51
C SER A 27 -21.36 19.88 -3.54
N GLY A 28 -22.20 19.42 -2.60
CA GLY A 28 -22.51 18.02 -2.42
C GLY A 28 -21.75 17.41 -1.24
N GLY A 29 -22.34 16.49 -0.52
CA GLY A 29 -21.79 16.01 0.75
C GLY A 29 -22.05 14.54 1.06
N ASN A 30 -22.66 13.79 0.16
CA ASN A 30 -22.92 12.36 0.37
C ASN A 30 -21.90 11.51 -0.36
N ILE A 31 -20.69 11.42 0.20
CA ILE A 31 -19.77 10.37 -0.22
C ILE A 31 -20.15 9.08 0.53
N ASP A 32 -20.27 7.98 -0.21
CA ASP A 32 -20.41 6.66 0.37
C ASP A 32 -19.14 6.35 1.22
N VAL A 33 -19.35 5.93 2.46
CA VAL A 33 -18.28 5.60 3.40
C VAL A 33 -17.34 4.54 2.84
N THR A 34 -17.86 3.60 2.06
CA THR A 34 -17.05 2.56 1.40
C THR A 34 -16.11 3.17 0.34
N ILE A 35 -16.61 4.13 -0.43
CA ILE A 35 -15.79 4.84 -1.42
C ILE A 35 -14.74 5.69 -0.72
N LEU A 36 -15.11 6.40 0.34
CA LEU A 36 -14.19 7.20 1.15
C LEU A 36 -13.06 6.33 1.72
N SER A 37 -13.39 5.18 2.30
CA SER A 37 -12.41 4.21 2.82
C SER A 37 -11.42 3.77 1.73
N ARG A 38 -11.91 3.46 0.52
CA ARG A 38 -11.05 3.08 -0.61
C ARG A 38 -10.13 4.23 -1.06
N VAL A 39 -10.63 5.46 -1.08
CA VAL A 39 -9.83 6.64 -1.45
C VAL A 39 -8.72 6.87 -0.42
N ILE A 40 -9.06 6.80 0.87
CA ILE A 40 -8.08 6.93 1.96
C ILE A 40 -7.02 5.82 1.87
N SER A 41 -7.42 4.56 1.74
CA SER A 41 -6.50 3.42 1.66
C SER A 41 -5.53 3.55 0.47
N ARG A 42 -6.04 3.95 -0.70
CA ARG A 42 -5.20 4.20 -1.87
C ARG A 42 -4.26 5.40 -1.68
N GLY A 43 -4.72 6.44 -1.02
CA GLY A 43 -3.91 7.60 -0.67
C GLY A 43 -2.76 7.23 0.27
N MET A 44 -3.04 6.44 1.29
CA MET A 44 -2.03 5.94 2.23
C MET A 44 -0.97 5.06 1.53
N ALA A 45 -1.40 4.14 0.67
CA ALA A 45 -0.48 3.31 -0.10
C ALA A 45 0.40 4.17 -1.03
N LYS A 46 -0.19 5.13 -1.76
CA LYS A 46 0.53 6.00 -2.69
C LYS A 46 1.52 6.95 -2.00
N SER A 47 1.25 7.33 -0.76
CA SER A 47 2.15 8.19 0.04
C SER A 47 3.19 7.42 0.84
N GLY A 48 3.30 6.11 0.66
CA GLY A 48 4.21 5.25 1.41
C GLY A 48 3.88 5.13 2.89
N ARG A 49 2.64 5.40 3.29
CA ARG A 49 2.17 5.26 4.68
C ARG A 49 1.62 3.88 5.00
N THR A 50 1.36 3.09 3.97
CA THR A 50 1.01 1.67 4.10
C THR A 50 1.80 0.89 3.06
N TYR A 51 2.46 -0.16 3.50
CA TYR A 51 3.27 -1.03 2.66
C TYR A 51 2.89 -2.49 2.88
N ALA A 52 2.82 -3.24 1.79
CA ALA A 52 2.62 -4.68 1.83
C ALA A 52 3.82 -5.37 1.18
N VAL A 53 4.40 -6.32 1.87
CA VAL A 53 5.48 -7.16 1.36
C VAL A 53 5.08 -8.63 1.44
N THR A 54 5.43 -9.40 0.41
CA THR A 54 5.29 -10.85 0.42
C THR A 54 6.69 -11.46 0.41
N LEU A 55 6.95 -12.31 1.37
CA LEU A 55 8.23 -13.00 1.56
C LEU A 55 8.07 -14.47 1.22
N ASP A 56 9.04 -15.01 0.49
CA ASP A 56 9.19 -16.45 0.30
C ASP A 56 10.05 -17.01 1.44
N LEU A 57 9.50 -17.92 2.22
CA LEU A 57 10.11 -18.45 3.42
C LEU A 57 10.09 -19.99 3.42
N ILE A 58 11.06 -20.58 4.10
CA ILE A 58 10.96 -21.97 4.50
C ILE A 58 10.01 -22.06 5.70
N ASP A 59 9.02 -22.95 5.65
CA ASP A 59 8.06 -23.13 6.76
C ASP A 59 8.72 -23.73 7.99
N LYS A 60 9.29 -22.88 8.82
CA LYS A 60 9.94 -23.25 10.10
C LYS A 60 9.43 -22.35 11.23
N PRO A 61 9.36 -22.89 12.46
CA PRO A 61 9.05 -22.07 13.62
C PRO A 61 10.01 -20.88 13.77
N GLY A 62 9.47 -19.72 14.15
CA GLY A 62 10.26 -18.51 14.39
C GLY A 62 10.40 -17.58 13.20
N GLN A 63 10.04 -17.96 11.98
CA GLN A 63 10.17 -17.10 10.79
C GLN A 63 9.35 -15.81 10.94
N LEU A 64 8.10 -15.91 11.34
CA LEU A 64 7.26 -14.76 11.61
C LEU A 64 7.85 -13.84 12.70
N LEU A 65 8.41 -14.42 13.74
CA LEU A 65 9.07 -13.65 14.81
C LEU A 65 10.25 -12.85 14.26
N GLY A 66 11.10 -13.47 13.44
CA GLY A 66 12.24 -12.79 12.80
C GLY A 66 11.82 -11.62 11.94
N VAL A 67 10.82 -11.82 11.07
CA VAL A 67 10.28 -10.74 10.21
C VAL A 67 9.67 -9.62 11.04
N SER A 68 8.83 -9.96 12.02
CA SER A 68 8.16 -8.97 12.88
C SER A 68 9.16 -8.16 13.70
N LYS A 69 10.24 -8.78 14.17
CA LYS A 69 11.33 -8.12 14.89
C LYS A 69 12.01 -7.06 14.01
N ILE A 70 12.37 -7.41 12.78
CA ILE A 70 12.99 -6.47 11.83
C ILE A 70 12.07 -5.29 11.56
N VAL A 71 10.77 -5.54 11.29
CA VAL A 71 9.79 -4.48 11.05
C VAL A 71 9.68 -3.55 12.25
N ALA A 72 9.59 -4.10 13.46
CA ALA A 72 9.49 -3.33 14.71
C ALA A 72 10.75 -2.50 14.99
N GLU A 73 11.95 -3.07 14.80
CA GLU A 73 13.23 -2.37 14.98
C GLU A 73 13.39 -1.20 14.01
N GLN A 74 12.82 -1.27 12.84
CA GLN A 74 12.76 -0.17 11.88
C GLN A 74 11.64 0.84 12.19
N GLY A 75 10.77 0.57 13.16
CA GLY A 75 9.65 1.43 13.55
C GLY A 75 8.43 1.30 12.64
N GLY A 76 8.30 0.20 11.92
CA GLY A 76 7.08 -0.18 11.21
C GLY A 76 6.05 -0.79 12.17
N ASN A 77 4.77 -0.52 11.96
CA ASN A 77 3.68 -1.11 12.73
C ASN A 77 2.91 -2.12 11.89
N VAL A 78 2.88 -3.38 12.31
CA VAL A 78 2.22 -4.46 11.57
C VAL A 78 0.70 -4.33 11.70
N ILE A 79 0.00 -4.25 10.57
CA ILE A 79 -1.46 -4.18 10.48
C ILE A 79 -2.06 -5.57 10.35
N SER A 80 -1.53 -6.38 9.43
CA SER A 80 -2.00 -7.75 9.21
C SER A 80 -0.89 -8.64 8.69
N VAL A 81 -1.04 -9.93 8.96
CA VAL A 81 -0.14 -10.98 8.50
C VAL A 81 -0.98 -12.11 7.90
N HIS A 82 -0.64 -12.52 6.69
CA HIS A 82 -1.23 -13.67 6.03
C HIS A 82 -0.12 -14.69 5.75
N HIS A 83 -0.29 -15.88 6.27
CA HIS A 83 0.66 -16.97 6.11
C HIS A 83 0.03 -18.06 5.24
N GLU A 84 0.52 -18.20 4.02
CA GLU A 84 0.02 -19.14 3.02
C GLU A 84 1.03 -20.27 2.81
N ARG A 85 0.62 -21.49 3.15
CA ARG A 85 1.45 -22.71 3.03
C ARG A 85 1.31 -23.42 1.69
N ASN A 86 0.23 -23.14 0.96
CA ASN A 86 -0.14 -23.83 -0.27
C ASN A 86 -0.06 -22.92 -1.50
N SER A 87 0.91 -22.01 -1.59
CA SER A 87 1.07 -21.25 -2.83
C SER A 87 1.65 -22.15 -3.93
N GLU A 88 1.04 -22.12 -5.11
CA GLU A 88 1.46 -22.90 -6.29
C GLU A 88 2.90 -22.60 -6.73
N SER A 89 3.49 -21.53 -6.23
CA SER A 89 4.85 -21.08 -6.54
C SER A 89 5.90 -21.44 -5.49
N ALA A 90 5.50 -22.03 -4.35
CA ALA A 90 6.43 -22.41 -3.30
C ALA A 90 6.88 -23.87 -3.45
N ASP A 91 8.16 -24.10 -3.14
CA ASP A 91 8.69 -25.47 -2.94
C ASP A 91 7.84 -26.20 -1.88
N VAL A 92 7.84 -27.54 -1.89
CA VAL A 92 7.07 -28.40 -0.97
C VAL A 92 7.26 -28.00 0.51
N THR A 93 8.37 -27.37 0.85
CA THR A 93 8.70 -26.87 2.19
C THR A 93 8.59 -25.35 2.34
N GLY A 94 8.15 -24.65 1.28
CA GLY A 94 8.06 -23.20 1.24
C GLY A 94 6.71 -22.68 1.71
N CYS A 95 6.69 -21.44 2.17
CA CYS A 95 5.46 -20.71 2.49
C CYS A 95 5.60 -19.25 2.09
N ALA A 96 4.49 -18.64 1.71
CA ALA A 96 4.41 -17.21 1.45
C ALA A 96 3.90 -16.48 2.71
N LEU A 97 4.68 -15.52 3.19
CA LEU A 97 4.30 -14.65 4.29
C LEU A 97 4.04 -13.25 3.76
N ARG A 98 2.78 -12.85 3.72
CA ARG A 98 2.39 -11.48 3.38
C ARG A 98 2.21 -10.66 4.64
N VAL A 99 2.99 -9.59 4.76
CA VAL A 99 2.92 -8.65 5.87
C VAL A 99 2.47 -7.29 5.36
N VAL A 100 1.40 -6.76 5.93
CA VAL A 100 0.94 -5.39 5.70
C VAL A 100 1.29 -4.56 6.92
N MET A 101 1.91 -3.40 6.70
CA MET A 101 2.41 -2.56 7.78
C MET A 101 2.19 -1.08 7.51
N GLU A 102 2.09 -0.30 8.57
CA GLU A 102 2.17 1.15 8.51
C GLU A 102 3.63 1.59 8.44
N THR A 103 3.88 2.54 7.56
CA THR A 103 5.18 3.14 7.33
C THR A 103 5.06 4.67 7.32
N ARG A 104 6.17 5.38 7.31
CA ARG A 104 6.17 6.85 7.33
C ARG A 104 6.19 7.46 5.93
N ASN A 105 6.99 6.88 5.04
CA ASN A 105 7.24 7.36 3.68
C ASN A 105 7.98 6.27 2.88
N GLU A 106 8.27 6.54 1.61
CA GLU A 106 9.00 5.63 0.72
C GLU A 106 10.43 5.30 1.20
N GLU A 107 11.12 6.25 1.83
CA GLU A 107 12.46 6.02 2.38
C GLU A 107 12.42 5.00 3.52
N HIS A 108 11.40 5.07 4.35
CA HIS A 108 11.18 4.10 5.41
C HIS A 108 10.89 2.70 4.87
N ILE A 109 10.10 2.61 3.79
CA ILE A 109 9.85 1.34 3.07
C ILE A 109 11.17 0.77 2.54
N ALA A 110 11.98 1.60 1.91
CA ALA A 110 13.29 1.18 1.38
C ALA A 110 14.20 0.64 2.48
N SER A 111 14.23 1.30 3.66
CA SER A 111 15.01 0.84 4.82
C SER A 111 14.54 -0.53 5.32
N ILE A 112 13.23 -0.73 5.49
CA ILE A 112 12.67 -2.02 5.91
C ILE A 112 13.00 -3.11 4.90
N ARG A 113 12.82 -2.84 3.61
CA ARG A 113 13.14 -3.79 2.53
C ARG A 113 14.61 -4.20 2.56
N GLN A 114 15.51 -3.24 2.70
CA GLN A 114 16.93 -3.52 2.75
C GLN A 114 17.28 -4.41 3.94
N LYS A 115 16.73 -4.12 5.11
CA LYS A 115 16.97 -4.94 6.32
C LYS A 115 16.44 -6.36 6.21
N LEU A 116 15.30 -6.54 5.53
CA LEU A 116 14.76 -7.87 5.25
C LEU A 116 15.69 -8.65 4.29
N LEU A 117 16.19 -8.00 3.24
CA LEU A 117 17.14 -8.61 2.30
C LEU A 117 18.47 -8.93 2.97
N ASP A 118 19.02 -8.03 3.80
CA ASP A 118 20.26 -8.23 4.56
C ASP A 118 20.17 -9.40 5.54
N ALA A 119 18.97 -9.66 6.07
CA ALA A 119 18.68 -10.80 6.91
C ALA A 119 18.45 -12.11 6.14
N GLY A 120 18.54 -12.09 4.81
CA GLY A 120 18.43 -13.27 3.94
C GLY A 120 17.00 -13.61 3.53
N TYR A 121 16.04 -12.73 3.77
CA TYR A 121 14.65 -12.95 3.31
C TYR A 121 14.52 -12.64 1.81
N VAL A 122 13.75 -13.48 1.11
CA VAL A 122 13.45 -13.29 -0.32
C VAL A 122 12.12 -12.59 -0.48
N ILE A 123 12.13 -11.42 -1.14
CA ILE A 123 10.91 -10.65 -1.40
C ILE A 123 10.34 -11.10 -2.75
N MET A 124 9.11 -11.59 -2.74
CA MET A 124 8.37 -11.94 -3.96
C MET A 124 7.95 -10.66 -4.70
N LYS A 125 7.96 -10.75 -6.04
CA LYS A 125 7.51 -9.64 -6.91
C LYS A 125 5.99 -9.59 -7.02
#